data_059e83f33f575aad43a98985af5e560e
#
_entry.id   059e83f33f575aad43a98985af5e560e
#
_cell.length_a   1.000
_cell.length_b   1.000
_cell.length_c   1.000
_cell.angle_alpha   90.00
_cell.angle_beta   90.00
_cell.angle_gamma   90.00
#
_symmetry.space_group_name_H-M   'P 1'
#
loop_
_entity.id
_entity.type
_entity.pdbx_description
1 polymer ?
#
loop_
_entity_poly.entity_id
_entity_poly.type
_entity_poly.pdbx_seq_one_letter_code
_entity_poly.pdbx_strand_id
1 'polypeptide(L)'
;MVIWDTLCFHSTLCCGDNAVFFGNYQILFQTADIGLLLANFVPEVCLFVILHRKSARLVQELILIKVRQVETVMNNTEFKKIVQEITSKYGFMYCKKNYYYNSDKIIVVINLQKSNFDNSYYINYGFYVKDIHNDLQYPKNNECDITGRFLNETNKGIYQLDTMNAEELVVSLEKNILNFIVPVINEGISKYFKLFPNANCRATLNLKKYLGIN
;
A
#
# COMPACT_ATOMS: atom_id res chain seq x y z
N MET A 1 -3.89 -47.47 -28.59
CA MET A 1 -4.62 -46.42 -29.38
C MET A 1 -5.02 -45.36 -28.40
N VAL A 2 -4.23 -44.30 -28.30
CA VAL A 2 -4.46 -43.18 -27.35
C VAL A 2 -5.13 -42.07 -28.15
N ILE A 3 -6.36 -41.80 -27.76
CA ILE A 3 -7.17 -40.72 -28.35
C ILE A 3 -6.79 -39.43 -27.63
N TRP A 4 -6.31 -38.43 -28.36
CA TRP A 4 -6.07 -37.08 -27.87
C TRP A 4 -7.31 -36.25 -28.14
N ASP A 5 -8.10 -36.01 -27.13
CA ASP A 5 -9.15 -35.01 -27.20
C ASP A 5 -8.66 -33.65 -26.67
N THR A 6 -8.95 -32.67 -27.44
CA THR A 6 -8.58 -31.25 -27.26
C THR A 6 -9.19 -30.73 -25.96
N LEU A 7 -8.35 -30.36 -24.99
CA LEU A 7 -8.75 -29.78 -23.71
C LEU A 7 -9.21 -28.34 -23.91
N CYS A 8 -10.52 -28.09 -23.83
CA CYS A 8 -11.07 -26.77 -23.58
C CYS A 8 -11.01 -26.47 -22.07
N PHE A 9 -10.24 -25.45 -21.69
CA PHE A 9 -10.13 -24.99 -20.31
C PHE A 9 -11.33 -24.15 -19.90
N HIS A 10 -12.19 -24.68 -19.04
CA HIS A 10 -13.02 -23.87 -18.14
C HIS A 10 -12.54 -24.14 -16.71
N SER A 11 -11.96 -23.11 -16.10
CA SER A 11 -11.26 -23.22 -14.84
C SER A 11 -12.17 -23.12 -13.63
N THR A 12 -12.27 -24.22 -12.87
CA THR A 12 -12.55 -24.14 -11.43
C THR A 12 -11.53 -25.02 -10.73
N LEU A 13 -10.63 -24.39 -9.97
CA LEU A 13 -9.61 -25.08 -9.17
C LEU A 13 -10.21 -25.39 -7.80
N CYS A 14 -10.37 -26.67 -7.47
CA CYS A 14 -10.62 -27.15 -6.11
C CYS A 14 -9.39 -27.93 -5.64
N CYS A 15 -8.74 -27.50 -4.57
CA CYS A 15 -7.62 -28.21 -3.94
C CYS A 15 -8.17 -29.12 -2.82
N GLY A 16 -8.00 -30.42 -2.96
CA GLY A 16 -8.08 -31.39 -1.87
C GLY A 16 -6.72 -32.05 -1.66
N ASP A 17 -6.49 -32.65 -0.50
CA ASP A 17 -5.21 -33.25 -0.11
C ASP A 17 -4.66 -34.16 -1.20
N ASN A 18 -3.54 -33.79 -1.82
CA ASN A 18 -2.79 -34.50 -2.87
C ASN A 18 -3.46 -34.66 -4.25
N ALA A 19 -4.48 -33.86 -4.58
CA ALA A 19 -5.06 -33.88 -5.91
C ALA A 19 -5.38 -32.46 -6.41
N VAL A 20 -5.07 -32.20 -7.69
CA VAL A 20 -5.49 -30.97 -8.38
C VAL A 20 -6.51 -31.38 -9.44
N PHE A 21 -7.70 -30.79 -9.35
CA PHE A 21 -8.78 -31.05 -10.28
C PHE A 21 -8.76 -29.98 -11.40
N PHE A 22 -8.69 -30.44 -12.65
CA PHE A 22 -8.94 -29.61 -13.82
C PHE A 22 -10.23 -30.11 -14.49
N GLY A 23 -11.31 -29.37 -14.33
CA GLY A 23 -12.60 -29.79 -14.85
C GLY A 23 -13.03 -31.15 -14.27
N ASN A 24 -13.37 -32.11 -15.12
CA ASN A 24 -13.80 -33.47 -14.74
C ASN A 24 -12.65 -34.47 -14.57
N TYR A 25 -11.38 -34.03 -14.57
CA TYR A 25 -10.22 -34.93 -14.47
C TYR A 25 -9.51 -34.74 -13.15
N GLN A 26 -9.34 -35.87 -12.44
CA GLN A 26 -8.53 -35.91 -11.22
C GLN A 26 -7.10 -36.30 -11.60
N ILE A 27 -6.12 -35.44 -11.35
CA ILE A 27 -4.70 -35.76 -11.50
C ILE A 27 -4.15 -36.09 -10.12
N LEU A 28 -3.97 -37.36 -9.86
CA LEU A 28 -3.33 -37.89 -8.64
C LEU A 28 -1.82 -37.79 -8.81
N PHE A 29 -1.17 -36.97 -7.96
CA PHE A 29 0.28 -36.97 -7.82
C PHE A 29 0.67 -38.07 -6.81
N GLN A 30 0.90 -39.31 -7.28
CA GLN A 30 1.57 -40.31 -6.45
C GLN A 30 3.05 -39.95 -6.35
N THR A 31 3.48 -39.64 -5.15
CA THR A 31 4.86 -39.35 -4.81
C THR A 31 5.70 -40.63 -4.87
N ALA A 32 6.91 -40.47 -5.37
CA ALA A 32 8.14 -41.23 -5.15
C ALA A 32 8.54 -42.36 -6.12
N ASP A 33 7.66 -43.13 -6.75
CA ASP A 33 8.15 -44.36 -7.44
C ASP A 33 8.19 -44.34 -8.98
N ILE A 34 7.80 -43.25 -9.61
CA ILE A 34 7.81 -43.11 -11.09
C ILE A 34 9.22 -42.87 -11.64
N GLY A 35 10.17 -42.49 -10.78
CA GLY A 35 11.53 -42.13 -11.19
C GLY A 35 12.38 -43.28 -11.72
N LEU A 36 12.11 -44.54 -11.35
CA LEU A 36 12.97 -45.66 -11.72
C LEU A 36 12.48 -46.47 -12.94
N LEU A 37 11.22 -46.39 -13.30
CA LEU A 37 10.67 -47.16 -14.42
C LEU A 37 10.82 -46.51 -15.80
N LEU A 38 11.16 -45.23 -15.86
CA LEU A 38 11.31 -44.46 -17.12
C LEU A 38 12.75 -44.36 -17.63
N ALA A 39 13.73 -44.95 -16.94
CA ALA A 39 15.14 -44.86 -17.32
C ALA A 39 15.47 -45.62 -18.65
N ASN A 40 14.53 -46.41 -19.17
CA ASN A 40 14.73 -47.20 -20.39
C ASN A 40 13.89 -46.76 -21.60
N PHE A 41 13.16 -45.68 -21.52
CA PHE A 41 12.37 -45.13 -22.63
C PHE A 41 12.92 -43.81 -23.15
N VAL A 42 13.32 -43.86 -24.40
CA VAL A 42 13.58 -42.78 -25.40
C VAL A 42 13.84 -41.35 -24.89
N PRO A 43 14.92 -40.68 -25.34
CA PRO A 43 15.33 -39.32 -24.90
C PRO A 43 14.23 -38.26 -24.98
N GLU A 44 13.31 -38.41 -25.92
CA GLU A 44 12.19 -37.48 -26.12
C GLU A 44 11.16 -37.46 -24.99
N VAL A 45 10.93 -38.64 -24.36
CA VAL A 45 9.99 -38.76 -23.22
C VAL A 45 10.61 -38.11 -21.97
N CYS A 46 11.92 -38.21 -21.78
CA CYS A 46 12.62 -37.55 -20.70
C CYS A 46 12.54 -36.03 -20.82
N LEU A 47 12.66 -35.48 -22.03
CA LEU A 47 12.54 -34.03 -22.29
C LEU A 47 11.12 -33.55 -21.96
N PHE A 48 10.10 -34.31 -22.34
CA PHE A 48 8.69 -33.98 -22.07
C PHE A 48 8.38 -33.98 -20.57
N VAL A 49 8.88 -34.94 -19.81
CA VAL A 49 8.72 -35.03 -18.34
C VAL A 49 9.46 -33.88 -17.65
N ILE A 50 10.64 -33.48 -18.10
CA ILE A 50 11.41 -32.36 -17.56
C ILE A 50 10.72 -31.02 -17.86
N LEU A 51 10.18 -30.85 -19.05
CA LEU A 51 9.40 -29.65 -19.42
C LEU A 51 8.09 -29.56 -18.61
N HIS A 52 7.40 -30.67 -18.41
CA HIS A 52 6.19 -30.73 -17.58
C HIS A 52 6.47 -30.41 -16.11
N ARG A 53 7.56 -30.92 -15.53
CA ARG A 53 7.97 -30.61 -14.15
C ARG A 53 8.39 -29.14 -13.98
N LYS A 54 9.07 -28.56 -14.97
CA LYS A 54 9.39 -27.12 -14.95
C LYS A 54 8.14 -26.25 -15.07
N SER A 55 7.21 -26.65 -15.95
CA SER A 55 5.92 -25.99 -16.10
C SER A 55 5.07 -26.06 -14.83
N ALA A 56 4.99 -27.23 -14.19
CA ALA A 56 4.25 -27.42 -12.93
C ALA A 56 4.87 -26.57 -11.79
N ARG A 57 6.19 -26.49 -11.68
CA ARG A 57 6.86 -25.60 -10.70
C ARG A 57 6.56 -24.13 -10.96
N LEU A 58 6.64 -23.68 -12.21
CA LEU A 58 6.31 -22.30 -12.58
C LEU A 58 4.85 -21.95 -12.27
N VAL A 59 3.93 -22.87 -12.56
CA VAL A 59 2.50 -22.71 -12.22
C VAL A 59 2.32 -22.68 -10.71
N GLN A 60 3.04 -23.51 -9.96
CA GLN A 60 2.98 -23.53 -8.50
C GLN A 60 3.56 -22.26 -7.88
N GLU A 61 4.67 -21.74 -8.41
CA GLU A 61 5.21 -20.45 -8.02
C GLU A 61 4.28 -19.28 -8.38
N LEU A 62 3.67 -19.31 -9.57
CA LEU A 62 2.66 -18.30 -9.96
C LEU A 62 1.40 -18.37 -9.09
N ILE A 63 0.95 -19.57 -8.70
CA ILE A 63 -0.16 -19.74 -7.76
C ILE A 63 0.24 -19.22 -6.38
N LEU A 64 1.45 -19.52 -5.89
CA LEU A 64 1.94 -19.02 -4.61
C LEU A 64 2.11 -17.50 -4.62
N ILE A 65 2.56 -16.91 -5.73
CA ILE A 65 2.64 -15.44 -5.90
C ILE A 65 1.22 -14.86 -5.91
N LYS A 66 0.29 -15.46 -6.63
CA LYS A 66 -1.12 -15.02 -6.65
C LYS A 66 -1.82 -15.19 -5.30
N VAL A 67 -1.58 -16.31 -4.60
CA VAL A 67 -2.11 -16.54 -3.25
C VAL A 67 -1.51 -15.55 -2.25
N ARG A 68 -0.23 -15.21 -2.33
CA ARG A 68 0.36 -14.12 -1.55
C ARG A 68 -0.21 -12.74 -1.89
N GLN A 69 -0.65 -12.51 -3.13
CA GLN A 69 -1.33 -11.26 -3.53
C GLN A 69 -2.82 -11.21 -3.12
N VAL A 70 -3.44 -12.37 -2.83
CA VAL A 70 -4.82 -12.46 -2.31
C VAL A 70 -4.84 -12.26 -0.77
N GLU A 71 -3.68 -12.21 -0.11
CA GLU A 71 -3.63 -12.01 1.32
C GLU A 71 -3.89 -10.55 1.71
N THR A 72 -5.03 -10.43 2.27
CA THR A 72 -5.52 -9.53 3.30
C THR A 72 -6.02 -8.18 2.79
N VAL A 73 -7.32 -8.14 2.59
CA VAL A 73 -8.10 -6.90 2.76
C VAL A 73 -7.65 -6.25 4.07
N MET A 74 -7.01 -5.10 3.96
CA MET A 74 -6.48 -4.39 5.11
C MET A 74 -7.64 -3.97 6.02
N ASN A 75 -7.59 -4.33 7.30
CA ASN A 75 -8.60 -3.88 8.24
C ASN A 75 -8.24 -2.51 8.86
N ASN A 76 -9.26 -1.85 9.44
CA ASN A 76 -9.11 -0.52 10.03
C ASN A 76 -8.05 -0.45 11.15
N THR A 77 -7.88 -1.53 11.90
CA THR A 77 -6.94 -1.58 13.02
C THR A 77 -5.51 -1.67 12.51
N GLU A 78 -5.28 -2.50 11.53
CA GLU A 78 -4.00 -2.68 10.85
C GLU A 78 -3.57 -1.40 10.14
N PHE A 79 -4.47 -0.77 9.38
CA PHE A 79 -4.22 0.53 8.75
C PHE A 79 -3.72 1.57 9.76
N LYS A 80 -4.45 1.74 10.87
CA LYS A 80 -4.08 2.70 11.91
C LYS A 80 -2.76 2.35 12.59
N LYS A 81 -2.49 1.07 12.80
CA LYS A 81 -1.23 0.58 13.36
C LYS A 81 -0.05 0.94 12.47
N ILE A 82 -0.13 0.66 11.16
CA ILE A 82 0.90 1.01 10.20
C ILE A 82 1.12 2.52 10.16
N VAL A 83 0.04 3.32 10.08
CA VAL A 83 0.17 4.79 10.11
C VAL A 83 0.87 5.25 11.38
N GLN A 84 0.53 4.69 12.54
CA GLN A 84 1.16 5.05 13.80
C GLN A 84 2.65 4.66 13.83
N GLU A 85 3.00 3.47 13.36
CA GLU A 85 4.40 3.00 13.31
C GLU A 85 5.24 3.91 12.41
N ILE A 86 4.75 4.21 11.20
CA ILE A 86 5.48 5.06 10.26
C ILE A 86 5.57 6.50 10.77
N THR A 87 4.48 7.10 11.24
CA THR A 87 4.53 8.47 11.77
C THR A 87 5.45 8.57 12.98
N SER A 88 5.44 7.58 13.89
CA SER A 88 6.34 7.53 15.04
C SER A 88 7.82 7.44 14.65
N LYS A 89 8.15 6.68 13.59
CA LYS A 89 9.50 6.61 13.00
C LYS A 89 10.04 7.99 12.60
N TYR A 90 9.16 8.89 12.16
CA TYR A 90 9.49 10.26 11.79
C TYR A 90 9.28 11.28 12.93
N GLY A 91 9.15 10.82 14.17
CA GLY A 91 9.09 11.68 15.36
C GLY A 91 7.73 12.28 15.67
N PHE A 92 6.66 11.79 15.04
CA PHE A 92 5.31 12.23 15.39
C PHE A 92 4.82 11.53 16.66
N MET A 93 4.11 12.28 17.51
CA MET A 93 3.44 11.78 18.69
C MET A 93 1.93 11.68 18.45
N TYR A 94 1.32 10.56 18.80
CA TYR A 94 -0.13 10.39 18.75
C TYR A 94 -0.79 11.02 19.97
N CYS A 95 -1.65 11.99 19.75
CA CYS A 95 -2.43 12.67 20.79
C CYS A 95 -3.77 13.14 20.22
N LYS A 96 -4.85 13.11 21.03
CA LYS A 96 -6.18 13.65 20.67
C LYS A 96 -6.68 13.19 19.28
N LYS A 97 -6.43 11.93 18.93
CA LYS A 97 -6.80 11.30 17.63
C LYS A 97 -6.05 11.84 16.40
N ASN A 98 -4.98 12.60 16.61
CA ASN A 98 -4.10 13.11 15.55
C ASN A 98 -2.65 12.76 15.84
N TYR A 99 -1.79 12.88 14.85
CA TYR A 99 -0.34 12.76 14.99
C TYR A 99 0.28 14.13 14.86
N TYR A 100 1.16 14.49 15.80
CA TYR A 100 1.76 15.81 15.90
C TYR A 100 3.27 15.71 15.84
N TYR A 101 3.87 16.54 14.99
CA TYR A 101 5.30 16.84 15.04
C TYR A 101 5.45 18.31 15.44
N ASN A 102 6.16 18.57 16.54
CA ASN A 102 6.30 19.91 17.10
C ASN A 102 7.75 20.37 16.93
N SER A 103 8.00 21.32 16.01
CA SER A 103 9.28 22.01 15.88
C SER A 103 9.19 23.41 16.51
N ASP A 104 10.30 24.14 16.50
CA ASP A 104 10.34 25.50 17.06
C ASP A 104 9.35 26.46 16.41
N LYS A 105 9.17 26.37 15.09
CA LYS A 105 8.37 27.32 14.29
C LYS A 105 7.04 26.77 13.81
N ILE A 106 6.92 25.44 13.68
CA ILE A 106 5.79 24.83 13.01
C ILE A 106 5.32 23.62 13.80
N ILE A 107 4.01 23.45 13.93
CA ILE A 107 3.39 22.20 14.33
C ILE A 107 2.82 21.55 13.07
N VAL A 108 3.23 20.32 12.80
CA VAL A 108 2.63 19.50 11.73
C VAL A 108 1.57 18.59 12.36
N VAL A 109 0.39 18.58 11.77
CA VAL A 109 -0.73 17.74 12.18
C VAL A 109 -1.04 16.75 11.08
N ILE A 110 -1.11 15.46 11.39
CA ILE A 110 -1.64 14.44 10.49
C ILE A 110 -2.92 13.89 11.10
N ASN A 111 -4.00 13.87 10.30
CA ASN A 111 -5.33 13.45 10.70
C ASN A 111 -5.85 12.35 9.78
N LEU A 112 -6.44 11.32 10.38
CA LEU A 112 -7.11 10.24 9.65
C LEU A 112 -8.61 10.52 9.59
N GLN A 113 -9.13 10.64 8.39
CA GLN A 113 -10.55 10.80 8.14
C GLN A 113 -11.08 9.55 7.43
N LYS A 114 -11.97 8.80 8.09
CA LYS A 114 -12.66 7.67 7.47
C LYS A 114 -13.73 8.17 6.50
N SER A 115 -13.83 7.54 5.35
CA SER A 115 -14.95 7.73 4.42
C SER A 115 -16.26 7.21 5.05
N ASN A 116 -17.37 7.89 4.76
CA ASN A 116 -18.70 7.45 5.15
C ASN A 116 -19.36 6.54 4.10
N PHE A 117 -18.76 6.42 2.92
CA PHE A 117 -19.36 5.76 1.76
C PHE A 117 -18.75 4.39 1.47
N ASP A 118 -17.49 4.20 1.84
CA ASP A 118 -16.71 3.01 1.53
C ASP A 118 -15.68 2.70 2.64
N ASN A 119 -14.99 1.57 2.49
CA ASN A 119 -13.92 1.18 3.41
C ASN A 119 -12.61 1.86 3.05
N SER A 120 -12.58 3.18 3.15
CA SER A 120 -11.41 3.97 2.81
C SER A 120 -11.10 5.06 3.84
N TYR A 121 -9.88 5.59 3.75
CA TYR A 121 -9.38 6.71 4.54
C TYR A 121 -8.81 7.81 3.67
N TYR A 122 -8.91 9.02 4.17
CA TYR A 122 -8.14 10.17 3.77
C TYR A 122 -7.12 10.46 4.85
N ILE A 123 -5.87 10.66 4.47
CA ILE A 123 -4.79 11.07 5.36
C ILE A 123 -4.54 12.55 5.08
N ASN A 124 -5.10 13.39 5.92
CA ASN A 124 -4.94 14.84 5.80
C ASN A 124 -3.73 15.28 6.62
N TYR A 125 -3.04 16.32 6.17
CA TYR A 125 -2.01 16.99 6.95
C TYR A 125 -2.25 18.49 6.95
N GLY A 126 -1.70 19.16 7.97
CA GLY A 126 -1.74 20.60 8.09
C GLY A 126 -0.47 21.15 8.75
N PHE A 127 -0.13 22.36 8.40
CA PHE A 127 0.95 23.12 9.02
C PHE A 127 0.36 24.29 9.79
N TYR A 128 0.68 24.36 11.06
CA TYR A 128 0.33 25.46 11.97
C TYR A 128 1.61 26.22 12.28
N VAL A 129 1.67 27.49 11.87
CA VAL A 129 2.84 28.35 12.04
C VAL A 129 2.74 29.10 13.35
N LYS A 130 3.62 28.82 14.29
CA LYS A 130 3.55 29.36 15.66
C LYS A 130 3.67 30.89 15.70
N ASP A 131 4.47 31.46 14.82
CA ASP A 131 4.68 32.93 14.76
C ASP A 131 3.41 33.68 14.36
N ILE A 132 2.40 33.03 13.83
CA ILE A 132 1.13 33.65 13.41
C ILE A 132 0.09 33.57 14.52
N HIS A 133 0.21 32.63 15.44
CA HIS A 133 -0.81 32.27 16.42
C HIS A 133 -0.28 32.33 17.85
N ASN A 134 -1.21 32.41 18.79
CA ASN A 134 -0.91 32.34 20.22
C ASN A 134 -1.00 30.86 20.68
N ASP A 135 0.12 30.30 21.08
CA ASP A 135 0.37 29.07 21.88
C ASP A 135 -0.66 27.92 21.89
N LEU A 136 -1.18 27.53 20.76
CA LEU A 136 -1.98 26.31 20.68
C LEU A 136 -1.06 25.09 20.55
N GLN A 137 -1.01 24.28 21.60
CA GLN A 137 -0.12 23.11 21.65
C GLN A 137 -0.57 21.95 20.74
N TYR A 138 -1.88 21.78 20.55
CA TYR A 138 -2.46 20.69 19.76
C TYR A 138 -3.57 21.24 18.84
N PRO A 139 -3.19 21.94 17.73
CA PRO A 139 -4.15 22.45 16.78
C PRO A 139 -4.89 21.28 16.07
N LYS A 140 -6.15 21.50 15.73
CA LYS A 140 -6.86 20.59 14.82
C LYS A 140 -6.44 20.87 13.39
N ASN A 141 -6.70 19.92 12.49
CA ASN A 141 -6.33 20.10 11.08
C ASN A 141 -6.99 21.34 10.42
N ASN A 142 -8.22 21.67 10.82
CA ASN A 142 -8.93 22.87 10.32
C ASN A 142 -8.46 24.19 10.98
N GLU A 143 -7.62 24.14 11.98
CA GLU A 143 -6.99 25.30 12.62
C GLU A 143 -5.59 25.58 12.04
N CYS A 144 -5.10 24.72 11.14
CA CYS A 144 -3.83 24.88 10.46
C CYS A 144 -3.90 25.98 9.39
N ASP A 145 -2.77 26.67 9.17
CA ASP A 145 -2.65 27.76 8.22
C ASP A 145 -2.71 27.30 6.77
N ILE A 146 -2.26 26.10 6.52
CA ILE A 146 -2.36 25.43 5.22
C ILE A 146 -2.51 23.96 5.42
N THR A 147 -3.36 23.32 4.62
CA THR A 147 -3.66 21.91 4.69
C THR A 147 -3.45 21.22 3.34
N GLY A 148 -3.18 19.95 3.40
CA GLY A 148 -3.08 19.10 2.23
C GLY A 148 -3.56 17.68 2.53
N ARG A 149 -3.36 16.81 1.56
CA ARG A 149 -3.73 15.40 1.66
C ARG A 149 -2.61 14.55 1.11
N PHE A 150 -2.29 13.46 1.79
CA PHE A 150 -1.36 12.47 1.27
C PHE A 150 -1.96 11.78 0.05
N LEU A 151 -1.09 11.45 -0.88
CA LEU A 151 -1.47 10.77 -2.12
C LEU A 151 -1.01 9.32 -2.03
N ASN A 152 -1.85 8.40 -2.45
CA ASN A 152 -1.48 7.00 -2.62
C ASN A 152 -0.56 6.84 -3.84
N GLU A 153 -0.11 5.63 -4.13
CA GLU A 153 0.78 5.37 -5.26
C GLU A 153 0.19 5.72 -6.63
N THR A 154 -1.13 5.71 -6.76
CA THR A 154 -1.85 6.14 -7.98
C THR A 154 -2.11 7.65 -8.02
N ASN A 155 -1.46 8.45 -7.14
CA ASN A 155 -1.63 9.89 -6.98
C ASN A 155 -3.07 10.33 -6.63
N LYS A 156 -3.83 9.46 -5.97
CA LYS A 156 -5.17 9.78 -5.44
C LYS A 156 -5.09 10.02 -3.94
N GLY A 157 -5.87 10.98 -3.44
CA GLY A 157 -5.93 11.32 -2.01
C GLY A 157 -6.79 10.37 -1.17
N ILE A 158 -7.08 9.16 -1.65
CA ILE A 158 -7.91 8.16 -0.99
C ILE A 158 -7.15 6.84 -0.86
N TYR A 159 -7.25 6.20 0.29
CA TYR A 159 -6.64 4.92 0.64
C TYR A 159 -7.73 3.88 0.80
N GLN A 160 -7.97 3.08 -0.23
CA GLN A 160 -9.00 2.04 -0.27
C GLN A 160 -8.49 0.76 0.36
N LEU A 161 -8.99 0.40 1.55
CA LEU A 161 -8.49 -0.73 2.32
C LEU A 161 -8.80 -2.09 1.68
N ASP A 162 -9.84 -2.15 0.87
CA ASP A 162 -10.25 -3.40 0.20
C ASP A 162 -9.30 -3.83 -0.92
N THR A 163 -8.48 -2.90 -1.42
CA THR A 163 -7.57 -3.15 -2.56
C THR A 163 -6.11 -2.87 -2.27
N MET A 164 -5.82 -2.26 -1.11
CA MET A 164 -4.47 -1.84 -0.72
C MET A 164 -3.82 -2.88 0.17
N ASN A 165 -2.56 -3.20 -0.07
CA ASN A 165 -1.75 -3.99 0.83
C ASN A 165 -0.91 -3.12 1.79
N ALA A 166 -0.33 -3.76 2.82
CA ALA A 166 0.46 -3.08 3.85
C ALA A 166 1.72 -2.41 3.29
N GLU A 167 2.39 -3.04 2.33
CA GLU A 167 3.61 -2.55 1.72
C GLU A 167 3.37 -1.27 0.92
N GLU A 168 2.32 -1.25 0.09
CA GLU A 168 1.88 -0.05 -0.64
C GLU A 168 1.58 1.12 0.29
N LEU A 169 0.90 0.85 1.42
CA LEU A 169 0.63 1.88 2.41
C LEU A 169 1.91 2.45 3.02
N VAL A 170 2.86 1.58 3.43
CA VAL A 170 4.15 1.99 3.99
C VAL A 170 4.92 2.87 3.00
N VAL A 171 5.10 2.41 1.77
CA VAL A 171 5.82 3.14 0.71
C VAL A 171 5.17 4.50 0.45
N SER A 172 3.84 4.52 0.34
CA SER A 172 3.09 5.76 0.14
C SER A 172 3.26 6.75 1.29
N LEU A 173 3.14 6.30 2.54
CA LEU A 173 3.31 7.14 3.73
C LEU A 173 4.72 7.73 3.80
N GLU A 174 5.75 6.91 3.65
CA GLU A 174 7.13 7.37 3.67
C GLU A 174 7.41 8.39 2.57
N LYS A 175 6.97 8.12 1.34
CA LYS A 175 7.09 9.04 0.21
C LYS A 175 6.44 10.40 0.49
N ASN A 176 5.23 10.40 1.05
CA ASN A 176 4.53 11.65 1.37
C ASN A 176 5.22 12.43 2.50
N ILE A 177 5.66 11.74 3.56
CA ILE A 177 6.36 12.38 4.68
C ILE A 177 7.69 12.98 4.19
N LEU A 178 8.49 12.20 3.46
CA LEU A 178 9.80 12.64 2.97
C LEU A 178 9.70 13.78 1.95
N ASN A 179 8.70 13.77 1.08
CA ASN A 179 8.59 14.74 0.01
C ASN A 179 7.81 16.01 0.39
N PHE A 180 6.84 15.90 1.32
CA PHE A 180 5.93 17.02 1.61
C PHE A 180 6.10 17.59 3.00
N ILE A 181 6.49 16.78 3.98
CA ILE A 181 6.54 17.17 5.38
C ILE A 181 7.96 17.54 5.81
N VAL A 182 8.91 16.62 5.63
CA VAL A 182 10.31 16.80 6.06
C VAL A 182 10.95 18.06 5.48
N PRO A 183 10.80 18.40 4.18
CA PRO A 183 11.37 19.62 3.63
C PRO A 183 10.82 20.88 4.28
N VAL A 184 9.53 20.88 4.67
CA VAL A 184 8.89 22.02 5.32
C VAL A 184 9.36 22.15 6.77
N ILE A 185 9.53 21.04 7.48
CA ILE A 185 10.11 21.05 8.83
C ILE A 185 11.52 21.65 8.82
N ASN A 186 12.35 21.29 7.85
CA ASN A 186 13.75 21.67 7.78
C ASN A 186 13.96 23.11 7.24
N GLU A 187 13.19 23.51 6.24
CA GLU A 187 13.38 24.78 5.52
C GLU A 187 12.30 25.83 5.82
N GLY A 188 11.29 25.48 6.63
CA GLY A 188 10.19 26.37 7.00
C GLY A 188 9.04 26.35 5.99
N ILE A 189 7.95 27.06 6.36
CA ILE A 189 6.68 27.02 5.61
C ILE A 189 6.79 27.54 4.17
N SER A 190 7.72 28.44 3.87
CA SER A 190 7.98 28.94 2.51
C SER A 190 8.36 27.82 1.54
N LYS A 191 8.98 26.73 2.05
CA LYS A 191 9.30 25.55 1.24
C LYS A 191 8.05 24.88 0.67
N TYR A 192 6.95 24.86 1.43
CA TYR A 192 5.68 24.28 0.97
C TYR A 192 5.20 24.93 -0.34
N PHE A 193 5.29 26.25 -0.44
CA PHE A 193 4.86 26.97 -1.64
C PHE A 193 5.81 26.79 -2.83
N LYS A 194 7.09 26.48 -2.56
CA LYS A 194 8.02 26.07 -3.63
C LYS A 194 7.69 24.67 -4.17
N LEU A 195 7.28 23.76 -3.30
CA LEU A 195 6.84 22.40 -3.70
C LEU A 195 5.47 22.42 -4.39
N PHE A 196 4.59 23.30 -3.94
CA PHE A 196 3.20 23.41 -4.41
C PHE A 196 2.86 24.87 -4.77
N PRO A 197 3.29 25.40 -5.92
CA PRO A 197 3.07 26.80 -6.30
C PRO A 197 1.59 27.22 -6.28
N ASN A 198 0.68 26.29 -6.62
CA ASN A 198 -0.77 26.52 -6.65
C ASN A 198 -1.42 26.44 -5.25
N ALA A 199 -0.67 26.19 -4.19
CA ALA A 199 -1.22 26.08 -2.84
C ALA A 199 -1.65 27.43 -2.22
N ASN A 200 -1.27 28.55 -2.82
CA ASN A 200 -1.63 29.90 -2.35
C ASN A 200 -3.13 30.07 -2.15
N CYS A 201 -3.98 29.48 -3.00
CA CYS A 201 -5.44 29.57 -2.87
C CYS A 201 -5.98 28.91 -1.59
N ARG A 202 -5.23 27.98 -0.98
CA ARG A 202 -5.63 27.24 0.23
C ARG A 202 -5.03 27.81 1.51
N ALA A 203 -4.08 28.73 1.40
CA ALA A 203 -3.44 29.35 2.55
C ALA A 203 -4.39 30.33 3.25
N THR A 204 -4.33 30.37 4.58
CA THR A 204 -5.06 31.39 5.37
C THR A 204 -4.56 32.80 5.04
N LEU A 205 -5.42 33.79 5.24
CA LEU A 205 -5.03 35.19 5.05
C LEU A 205 -3.86 35.60 5.95
N ASN A 206 -3.81 35.06 7.16
CA ASN A 206 -2.72 35.34 8.10
C ASN A 206 -1.39 34.75 7.59
N LEU A 207 -1.39 33.53 7.05
CA LEU A 207 -0.19 32.96 6.46
C LEU A 207 0.28 33.76 5.23
N LYS A 208 -0.66 34.17 4.36
CA LYS A 208 -0.32 35.02 3.21
C LYS A 208 0.34 36.33 3.64
N LYS A 209 -0.22 37.04 4.63
CA LYS A 209 0.37 38.24 5.19
C LYS A 209 1.75 37.99 5.79
N TYR A 210 1.91 36.91 6.55
CA TYR A 210 3.18 36.51 7.15
C TYR A 210 4.28 36.29 6.11
N LEU A 211 3.91 35.67 4.98
CA LEU A 211 4.84 35.35 3.88
C LEU A 211 4.99 36.51 2.86
N GLY A 212 4.19 37.58 2.96
CA GLY A 212 4.18 38.66 1.97
C GLY A 212 3.70 38.22 0.57
N ILE A 213 2.79 37.21 0.49
CA ILE A 213 2.21 36.71 -0.76
C ILE A 213 0.75 37.15 -0.87
N ASN A 214 0.33 37.47 -2.10
CA ASN A 214 -1.06 37.89 -2.41
C ASN A 214 -1.88 36.72 -2.95
#